data_8f4f230ecb35d025bd26a16b123bbdf7
#
_entry.id   8f4f230ecb35d025bd26a16b123bbdf7
#
_cell.length_a   1.000
_cell.length_b   1.000
_cell.length_c   1.000
_cell.angle_alpha   90.00
_cell.angle_beta   90.00
_cell.angle_gamma   90.00
#
_symmetry.space_group_name_H-M   'P 1'
#
loop_
_entity.id
_entity.type
_entity.pdbx_description
1 polymer ?
#
loop_
_entity_poly.entity_id
_entity_poly.type
_entity_poly.pdbx_seq_one_letter_code
_entity_poly.pdbx_strand_id
1 'polypeptide(L)'
;QSLGLMPQEEAEKYLGLLKKALSGTLGRNLIDIVFSTQQVADSEEHRLLSTLRTSKLKDAEARDAFYQKVIGSLDMGENNYLILLGADAYDVPHRGKDGEMDRDACEEVFRYFVCCVCPVKDGTPELGYFHGENEFHISMEKQIVGQPELGFLFPAFDDRTANLYNALFYSRKPDELHQEFIDAVFRTEPPMSAAEQRETFQSALCGALEGACSMEVVQSVHDYLRQRIQEHKESRDPEPLAVTAGEVSGVLRNCGVPEERVEAFQTACGQSFGEGALTPANLIDAKHFAVKTADATIQVDPERSYLVEA
;
A
#
# COMPACT_ATOMS: atom_id res chain seq x y z
N GLN A 1 24.73 9.33 -4.51
CA GLN A 1 25.42 8.57 -5.57
C GLN A 1 24.46 8.32 -6.74
N SER A 2 24.94 8.42 -7.98
CA SER A 2 24.09 8.21 -9.17
C SER A 2 24.21 6.76 -9.65
N LEU A 3 23.06 6.10 -9.90
CA LEU A 3 23.03 4.74 -10.45
C LEU A 3 23.66 4.65 -11.87
N GLY A 4 23.62 5.75 -12.64
CA GLY A 4 24.23 5.82 -13.97
C GLY A 4 25.76 5.72 -13.99
N LEU A 5 26.42 5.79 -12.83
CA LEU A 5 27.87 5.63 -12.66
C LEU A 5 28.24 4.23 -12.12
N MET A 6 27.25 3.37 -11.91
CA MET A 6 27.45 2.01 -11.40
C MET A 6 27.55 1.00 -12.55
N PRO A 7 28.18 -0.17 -12.30
CA PRO A 7 28.07 -1.30 -13.20
C PRO A 7 26.60 -1.68 -13.44
N GLN A 8 26.27 -2.09 -14.65
CA GLN A 8 24.89 -2.40 -15.04
C GLN A 8 24.22 -3.42 -14.10
N GLU A 9 24.94 -4.47 -13.71
CA GLU A 9 24.41 -5.50 -12.81
C GLU A 9 24.02 -4.94 -11.43
N GLU A 10 24.78 -3.99 -10.90
CA GLU A 10 24.44 -3.32 -9.63
C GLU A 10 23.24 -2.39 -9.81
N ALA A 11 23.25 -1.59 -10.88
CA ALA A 11 22.15 -0.68 -11.18
C ALA A 11 20.81 -1.43 -11.33
N GLU A 12 20.80 -2.59 -11.99
CA GLU A 12 19.62 -3.44 -12.16
C GLU A 12 19.05 -3.93 -10.82
N LYS A 13 19.88 -4.22 -9.83
CA LYS A 13 19.42 -4.60 -8.47
C LYS A 13 18.69 -3.44 -7.80
N TYR A 14 19.22 -2.22 -7.87
CA TYR A 14 18.55 -1.03 -7.33
C TYR A 14 17.25 -0.71 -8.09
N LEU A 15 17.24 -0.84 -9.41
CA LEU A 15 16.00 -0.70 -10.20
C LEU A 15 14.96 -1.76 -9.82
N GLY A 16 15.40 -2.97 -9.45
CA GLY A 16 14.54 -4.01 -8.91
C GLY A 16 13.84 -3.60 -7.61
N LEU A 17 14.53 -2.86 -6.72
CA LEU A 17 13.93 -2.32 -5.49
C LEU A 17 12.87 -1.24 -5.81
N LEU A 18 13.14 -0.33 -6.74
CA LEU A 18 12.17 0.66 -7.19
C LEU A 18 10.91 0.01 -7.78
N LYS A 19 11.08 -1.02 -8.63
CA LYS A 19 9.97 -1.80 -9.17
C LYS A 19 9.18 -2.51 -8.08
N LYS A 20 9.86 -3.03 -7.06
CA LYS A 20 9.21 -3.70 -5.93
C LYS A 20 8.32 -2.75 -5.12
N ALA A 21 8.74 -1.50 -4.95
CA ALA A 21 7.93 -0.45 -4.32
C ALA A 21 6.68 -0.04 -5.12
N LEU A 22 6.51 -0.56 -6.33
CA LEU A 22 5.30 -0.38 -7.15
C LEU A 22 4.53 -1.70 -7.31
N SER A 23 4.90 -2.74 -6.58
CA SER A 23 4.32 -4.08 -6.68
C SER A 23 3.48 -4.38 -5.45
N GLY A 24 2.22 -4.60 -5.61
CA GLY A 24 1.32 -4.91 -4.51
C GLY A 24 -0.13 -5.04 -4.97
N THR A 25 -1.01 -5.15 -4.00
CA THR A 25 -2.46 -5.15 -4.23
C THR A 25 -3.00 -3.77 -3.95
N LEU A 26 -3.67 -3.17 -4.94
CA LEU A 26 -4.33 -1.86 -4.78
C LEU A 26 -5.40 -1.95 -3.68
N GLY A 27 -5.48 -0.90 -2.85
CA GLY A 27 -6.33 -0.88 -1.66
C GLY A 27 -5.74 -1.65 -0.46
N ARG A 28 -4.55 -2.26 -0.60
CA ARG A 28 -3.87 -2.98 0.48
C ARG A 28 -2.42 -2.50 0.68
N ASN A 29 -1.49 -2.97 -0.16
CA ASN A 29 -0.08 -2.53 -0.15
C ASN A 29 0.13 -1.26 -0.96
N LEU A 30 -0.67 -1.07 -2.00
CA LEU A 30 -0.69 0.10 -2.85
C LEU A 30 -1.94 0.92 -2.54
N ILE A 31 -1.76 2.19 -2.26
CA ILE A 31 -2.81 3.09 -1.79
C ILE A 31 -2.74 4.37 -2.59
N ASP A 32 -3.89 4.84 -3.05
CA ASP A 32 -4.00 6.13 -3.71
C ASP A 32 -3.94 7.26 -2.66
N ILE A 33 -2.97 8.14 -2.82
CA ILE A 33 -2.89 9.40 -2.09
C ILE A 33 -3.52 10.47 -2.97
N VAL A 34 -4.62 11.05 -2.53
CA VAL A 34 -5.40 12.03 -3.29
C VAL A 34 -5.10 13.44 -2.79
N PHE A 35 -4.71 14.33 -3.70
CA PHE A 35 -4.53 15.75 -3.42
C PHE A 35 -5.79 16.53 -3.76
N SER A 36 -6.19 17.46 -2.89
CA SER A 36 -7.24 18.41 -3.22
C SER A 36 -6.79 19.39 -4.31
N THR A 37 -7.73 20.02 -5.00
CA THR A 37 -7.43 21.06 -5.99
C THR A 37 -6.58 22.19 -5.39
N GLN A 38 -6.86 22.58 -4.14
CA GLN A 38 -6.09 23.60 -3.44
C GLN A 38 -4.64 23.16 -3.19
N GLN A 39 -4.42 21.88 -2.83
CA GLN A 39 -3.07 21.36 -2.63
C GLN A 39 -2.27 21.33 -3.93
N VAL A 40 -2.88 20.96 -5.04
CA VAL A 40 -2.22 20.99 -6.36
C VAL A 40 -1.82 22.41 -6.75
N ALA A 41 -2.64 23.41 -6.43
CA ALA A 41 -2.36 24.81 -6.76
C ALA A 41 -1.32 25.44 -5.82
N ASP A 42 -1.43 25.25 -4.50
CA ASP A 42 -0.77 26.10 -3.50
C ASP A 42 0.14 25.36 -2.50
N SER A 43 0.08 24.02 -2.42
CA SER A 43 0.88 23.26 -1.45
C SER A 43 2.37 23.28 -1.80
N GLU A 44 3.21 23.52 -0.81
CA GLU A 44 4.66 23.46 -0.95
C GLU A 44 5.11 22.01 -1.25
N GLU A 45 4.49 21.04 -0.61
CA GLU A 45 4.77 19.61 -0.79
C GLU A 45 4.48 19.19 -2.23
N HIS A 46 3.30 19.52 -2.75
CA HIS A 46 2.95 19.19 -4.13
C HIS A 46 3.87 19.93 -5.14
N ARG A 47 4.25 21.17 -4.86
CA ARG A 47 5.20 21.92 -5.68
C ARG A 47 6.58 21.26 -5.68
N LEU A 48 7.06 20.80 -4.52
CA LEU A 48 8.31 20.07 -4.40
C LEU A 48 8.31 18.79 -5.23
N LEU A 49 7.25 17.98 -5.10
CA LEU A 49 7.07 16.75 -5.91
C LEU A 49 7.06 17.07 -7.41
N SER A 50 6.36 18.13 -7.81
CA SER A 50 6.29 18.57 -9.21
C SER A 50 7.65 19.04 -9.74
N THR A 51 8.44 19.74 -8.93
CA THR A 51 9.81 20.16 -9.27
C THR A 51 10.73 18.96 -9.46
N LEU A 52 10.69 17.98 -8.56
CA LEU A 52 11.47 16.74 -8.69
C LEU A 52 11.13 15.99 -9.98
N ARG A 53 9.83 15.89 -10.29
CA ARG A 53 9.35 15.26 -11.51
C ARG A 53 9.82 15.98 -12.77
N THR A 54 9.57 17.28 -12.86
CA THR A 54 9.84 18.06 -14.08
C THR A 54 11.32 18.23 -14.34
N SER A 55 12.13 18.39 -13.31
CA SER A 55 13.59 18.43 -13.40
C SER A 55 14.24 17.07 -13.65
N LYS A 56 13.47 15.97 -13.63
CA LYS A 56 14.00 14.59 -13.67
C LYS A 56 15.05 14.36 -12.58
N LEU A 57 14.75 14.82 -11.37
CA LEU A 57 15.65 14.76 -10.21
C LEU A 57 16.98 15.52 -10.40
N LYS A 58 17.09 16.45 -11.34
CA LYS A 58 18.33 17.20 -11.56
C LYS A 58 18.47 18.43 -10.67
N ASP A 59 17.36 18.95 -10.17
CA ASP A 59 17.35 20.06 -9.21
C ASP A 59 17.92 19.59 -7.86
N ALA A 60 19.09 20.10 -7.50
CA ALA A 60 19.80 19.69 -6.29
C ALA A 60 19.11 20.20 -5.03
N GLU A 61 18.62 21.44 -5.03
CA GLU A 61 17.95 22.05 -3.88
C GLU A 61 16.64 21.30 -3.58
N ALA A 62 15.86 20.98 -4.61
CA ALA A 62 14.64 20.19 -4.47
C ALA A 62 14.93 18.78 -3.94
N ARG A 63 16.00 18.12 -4.42
CA ARG A 63 16.39 16.80 -3.87
C ARG A 63 16.78 16.88 -2.40
N ASP A 64 17.58 17.87 -2.04
CA ASP A 64 18.05 18.03 -0.66
C ASP A 64 16.87 18.34 0.27
N ALA A 65 15.97 19.24 -0.14
CA ALA A 65 14.74 19.53 0.61
C ALA A 65 13.86 18.27 0.77
N PHE A 66 13.73 17.47 -0.27
CA PHE A 66 12.99 16.20 -0.22
C PHE A 66 13.64 15.19 0.73
N TYR A 67 14.96 14.99 0.64
CA TYR A 67 15.68 14.10 1.55
C TYR A 67 15.52 14.52 3.01
N GLN A 68 15.55 15.82 3.31
CA GLN A 68 15.34 16.30 4.68
C GLN A 68 13.91 15.98 5.18
N LYS A 69 12.89 16.14 4.33
CA LYS A 69 11.52 15.76 4.69
C LYS A 69 11.40 14.26 4.96
N VAL A 70 11.98 13.44 4.10
CA VAL A 70 11.96 11.97 4.27
C VAL A 70 12.69 11.55 5.53
N ILE A 71 13.91 12.04 5.75
CA ILE A 71 14.71 11.69 6.94
C ILE A 71 14.00 12.12 8.23
N GLY A 72 13.40 13.31 8.23
CA GLY A 72 12.68 13.82 9.40
C GLY A 72 11.38 13.10 9.72
N SER A 73 10.83 12.36 8.78
CA SER A 73 9.55 11.63 8.90
C SER A 73 9.70 10.12 9.09
N LEU A 74 10.93 9.59 9.01
CA LEU A 74 11.19 8.17 9.20
C LEU A 74 11.47 7.88 10.67
N ASP A 75 10.48 7.33 11.36
CA ASP A 75 10.68 6.70 12.67
C ASP A 75 10.93 5.21 12.48
N MET A 76 12.18 4.85 12.22
CA MET A 76 12.57 3.45 12.04
C MET A 76 13.60 3.00 13.11
N GLY A 77 13.61 3.69 14.25
CA GLY A 77 14.51 3.39 15.35
C GLY A 77 15.98 3.61 15.00
N GLU A 78 16.87 2.77 15.52
CA GLU A 78 18.34 2.85 15.32
C GLU A 78 18.80 2.27 13.97
N ASN A 79 17.88 1.92 13.06
CA ASN A 79 18.23 1.30 11.79
C ASN A 79 18.72 2.33 10.77
N ASN A 80 19.66 1.91 9.93
CA ASN A 80 20.06 2.67 8.75
C ASN A 80 19.10 2.40 7.59
N TYR A 81 18.93 3.38 6.69
CA TYR A 81 18.16 3.18 5.47
C TYR A 81 18.87 3.69 4.24
N LEU A 82 18.43 3.11 3.11
CA LEU A 82 18.74 3.59 1.78
C LEU A 82 17.49 4.24 1.20
N ILE A 83 17.58 5.51 0.82
CA ILE A 83 16.54 6.22 0.07
C ILE A 83 16.96 6.22 -1.39
N LEU A 84 16.13 5.59 -2.24
CA LEU A 84 16.34 5.53 -3.68
C LEU A 84 15.32 6.41 -4.38
N LEU A 85 15.81 7.21 -5.33
CA LEU A 85 14.99 7.99 -6.24
C LEU A 85 15.30 7.58 -7.68
N GLY A 86 14.26 7.35 -8.47
CA GLY A 86 14.35 7.12 -9.89
C GLY A 86 13.36 8.01 -10.64
N ALA A 87 13.78 8.65 -11.74
CA ALA A 87 12.91 9.42 -12.60
C ALA A 87 13.02 8.91 -14.02
N ASP A 88 11.86 8.85 -14.70
CA ASP A 88 11.78 8.45 -16.08
C ASP A 88 10.66 9.22 -16.79
N ALA A 89 10.56 9.01 -18.08
CA ALA A 89 9.53 9.57 -18.93
C ALA A 89 9.01 8.48 -19.86
N TYR A 90 7.71 8.46 -20.04
CA TYR A 90 7.03 7.56 -20.94
C TYR A 90 6.36 8.37 -22.06
N ASP A 91 6.67 8.03 -23.29
CA ASP A 91 6.04 8.64 -24.45
C ASP A 91 4.70 7.92 -24.70
N VAL A 92 3.60 8.69 -24.63
CA VAL A 92 2.27 8.15 -24.88
C VAL A 92 2.04 8.16 -26.40
N PRO A 93 1.88 6.99 -27.06
CA PRO A 93 1.61 6.94 -28.48
C PRO A 93 0.27 7.60 -28.81
N HIS A 94 0.26 8.50 -29.79
CA HIS A 94 -0.97 9.12 -30.25
C HIS A 94 -1.87 8.09 -30.93
N ARG A 95 -3.14 8.08 -30.57
CA ARG A 95 -4.15 7.25 -31.23
C ARG A 95 -4.88 8.13 -32.26
N GLY A 96 -4.60 7.88 -33.55
CA GLY A 96 -5.30 8.56 -34.62
C GLY A 96 -6.82 8.34 -34.57
N LYS A 97 -7.60 9.20 -35.22
CA LYS A 97 -9.07 9.09 -35.28
C LYS A 97 -9.55 7.75 -35.86
N ASP A 98 -8.68 7.05 -36.57
CA ASP A 98 -8.94 5.75 -37.22
C ASP A 98 -8.57 4.54 -36.33
N GLY A 99 -8.15 4.79 -35.08
CA GLY A 99 -7.79 3.74 -34.13
C GLY A 99 -6.39 3.15 -34.30
N GLU A 100 -5.66 3.55 -35.34
CA GLU A 100 -4.26 3.15 -35.54
C GLU A 100 -3.33 3.91 -34.59
N MET A 101 -2.36 3.18 -34.01
CA MET A 101 -1.32 3.79 -33.18
C MET A 101 -0.23 4.38 -34.07
N ASP A 102 -0.18 5.70 -34.17
CA ASP A 102 0.95 6.38 -34.77
C ASP A 102 2.10 6.45 -33.74
N ARG A 103 3.12 5.63 -33.93
CA ARG A 103 4.29 5.58 -33.07
C ARG A 103 5.24 6.77 -33.26
N ASP A 104 5.12 7.47 -34.36
CA ASP A 104 5.98 8.60 -34.70
C ASP A 104 5.39 9.95 -34.26
N ALA A 105 4.10 10.00 -33.90
CA ALA A 105 3.43 11.20 -33.37
C ALA A 105 3.22 11.08 -31.86
N CYS A 106 4.32 11.11 -31.09
CA CYS A 106 4.25 11.19 -29.63
C CYS A 106 3.98 12.64 -29.21
N GLU A 107 2.75 12.97 -28.84
CA GLU A 107 2.36 14.32 -28.40
C GLU A 107 2.55 14.60 -26.92
N GLU A 108 2.60 13.58 -26.05
CA GLU A 108 2.75 13.77 -24.59
C GLU A 108 3.82 12.89 -23.98
N VAL A 109 4.79 13.53 -23.31
CA VAL A 109 5.79 12.89 -22.50
C VAL A 109 5.29 12.82 -21.07
N PHE A 110 4.88 11.64 -20.61
CA PHE A 110 4.56 11.41 -19.22
C PHE A 110 5.84 11.33 -18.39
N ARG A 111 6.06 12.30 -17.53
CA ARG A 111 7.21 12.34 -16.61
C ARG A 111 6.77 11.93 -15.22
N TYR A 112 7.51 11.04 -14.61
CA TYR A 112 7.26 10.57 -13.25
C TYR A 112 8.57 10.36 -12.49
N PHE A 113 8.46 10.25 -11.19
CA PHE A 113 9.54 9.74 -10.37
C PHE A 113 9.01 8.74 -9.32
N VAL A 114 9.89 7.87 -8.90
CA VAL A 114 9.65 6.83 -7.90
C VAL A 114 10.61 7.06 -6.76
N CYS A 115 10.11 6.92 -5.55
CA CYS A 115 10.90 6.86 -4.33
C CYS A 115 10.69 5.52 -3.66
N CYS A 116 11.75 4.93 -3.10
CA CYS A 116 11.60 3.86 -2.14
C CYS A 116 12.61 3.99 -1.00
N VAL A 117 12.20 3.51 0.17
CA VAL A 117 13.01 3.48 1.39
C VAL A 117 13.21 2.02 1.77
N CYS A 118 14.47 1.61 1.82
CA CYS A 118 14.88 0.25 2.13
C CYS A 118 15.66 0.21 3.44
N PRO A 119 15.36 -0.68 4.37
CA PRO A 119 16.17 -0.86 5.56
C PRO A 119 17.54 -1.42 5.18
N VAL A 120 18.57 -0.94 5.85
CA VAL A 120 19.92 -1.47 5.73
C VAL A 120 20.23 -2.22 7.01
N LYS A 121 20.52 -3.50 6.89
CA LYS A 121 20.79 -4.42 8.01
C LYS A 121 22.24 -4.86 7.97
N ASP A 122 22.79 -5.09 9.14
CA ASP A 122 24.09 -5.76 9.24
C ASP A 122 23.95 -7.20 8.70
N GLY A 123 24.89 -7.60 7.87
CA GLY A 123 24.96 -8.96 7.34
C GLY A 123 25.34 -9.94 8.45
N THR A 124 25.02 -11.20 8.23
CA THR A 124 25.54 -12.28 9.08
C THR A 124 27.06 -12.33 8.99
N PRO A 125 27.77 -12.49 10.12
CA PRO A 125 29.20 -12.69 10.12
C PRO A 125 29.56 -13.90 9.26
N GLU A 126 30.42 -13.71 8.27
CA GLU A 126 30.90 -14.77 7.39
C GLU A 126 32.41 -14.87 7.48
N LEU A 127 32.92 -16.10 7.36
CA LEU A 127 34.37 -16.31 7.26
C LEU A 127 34.86 -15.86 5.89
N GLY A 128 35.62 -14.79 5.88
CA GLY A 128 36.23 -14.22 4.67
C GLY A 128 37.74 -14.42 4.61
N TYR A 129 38.29 -14.55 3.40
CA TYR A 129 39.73 -14.51 3.18
C TYR A 129 40.16 -13.11 2.79
N PHE A 130 41.12 -12.55 3.52
CA PHE A 130 41.63 -11.19 3.32
C PHE A 130 43.00 -11.27 2.67
N HIS A 131 43.04 -11.04 1.36
CA HIS A 131 44.26 -11.14 0.54
C HIS A 131 45.40 -10.27 1.03
N GLY A 132 45.13 -9.10 1.61
CA GLY A 132 46.15 -8.19 2.12
C GLY A 132 46.91 -8.72 3.33
N GLU A 133 46.23 -9.54 4.15
CA GLU A 133 46.74 -10.08 5.40
C GLU A 133 47.08 -11.57 5.28
N ASN A 134 46.65 -12.20 4.18
CA ASN A 134 46.77 -13.62 3.90
C ASN A 134 46.15 -14.50 5.01
N GLU A 135 45.04 -14.03 5.60
CA GLU A 135 44.34 -14.67 6.73
C GLU A 135 42.86 -14.83 6.48
N PHE A 136 42.26 -15.81 7.15
CA PHE A 136 40.82 -15.97 7.26
C PHE A 136 40.35 -15.43 8.61
N HIS A 137 39.42 -14.50 8.56
CA HIS A 137 38.73 -14.05 9.77
C HIS A 137 37.27 -13.73 9.48
N ILE A 138 36.49 -13.54 10.54
CA ILE A 138 35.08 -13.21 10.43
C ILE A 138 34.94 -11.76 9.95
N SER A 139 34.34 -11.58 8.77
CA SER A 139 33.99 -10.25 8.26
C SER A 139 32.64 -9.82 8.83
N MET A 140 32.62 -8.72 9.58
CA MET A 140 31.41 -8.12 10.19
C MET A 140 30.87 -6.93 9.38
N GLU A 141 31.55 -6.54 8.29
CA GLU A 141 31.32 -5.24 7.64
C GLU A 141 30.35 -5.27 6.46
N LYS A 142 29.60 -6.32 6.25
CA LYS A 142 28.63 -6.36 5.15
C LYS A 142 27.29 -5.78 5.62
N GLN A 143 26.94 -4.62 5.07
CA GLN A 143 25.59 -4.10 5.18
C GLN A 143 24.74 -4.56 3.98
N ILE A 144 23.57 -5.11 4.26
CA ILE A 144 22.67 -5.67 3.26
C ILE A 144 21.44 -4.76 3.14
N VAL A 145 21.16 -4.31 1.93
CA VAL A 145 19.95 -3.56 1.62
C VAL A 145 18.78 -4.52 1.56
N GLY A 146 17.79 -4.30 2.42
CA GLY A 146 16.56 -5.08 2.47
C GLY A 146 15.55 -4.66 1.39
N GLN A 147 14.41 -5.34 1.39
CA GLN A 147 13.28 -4.98 0.53
C GLN A 147 12.69 -3.62 0.97
N PRO A 148 12.08 -2.86 0.03
CA PRO A 148 11.44 -1.60 0.37
C PRO A 148 10.43 -1.75 1.51
N GLU A 149 10.52 -0.90 2.50
CA GLU A 149 9.54 -0.79 3.59
C GLU A 149 8.36 0.07 3.17
N LEU A 150 8.68 1.17 2.50
CA LEU A 150 7.72 2.08 1.89
C LEU A 150 8.27 2.66 0.59
N GLY A 151 7.40 3.25 -0.20
CA GLY A 151 7.77 3.95 -1.42
C GLY A 151 6.56 4.59 -2.08
N PHE A 152 6.76 5.32 -3.16
CA PHE A 152 5.66 5.88 -3.94
C PHE A 152 6.06 6.21 -5.36
N LEU A 153 5.05 6.31 -6.21
CA LEU A 153 5.10 6.86 -7.55
C LEU A 153 4.37 8.20 -7.60
N PHE A 154 4.98 9.22 -8.16
CA PHE A 154 4.31 10.51 -8.42
C PHE A 154 4.60 11.03 -9.83
N PRO A 155 3.58 11.49 -10.54
CA PRO A 155 2.15 11.34 -10.28
C PRO A 155 1.65 9.92 -10.54
N ALA A 156 0.46 9.59 -10.04
CA ALA A 156 -0.18 8.33 -10.39
C ALA A 156 -0.56 8.30 -11.88
N PHE A 157 -0.68 7.09 -12.41
CA PHE A 157 -1.02 6.86 -13.79
C PHE A 157 -2.51 6.53 -13.90
N ASP A 158 -3.24 7.30 -14.68
CA ASP A 158 -4.65 7.05 -14.94
C ASP A 158 -4.90 7.14 -16.44
N ASP A 159 -5.46 6.09 -17.03
CA ASP A 159 -5.86 5.98 -18.45
C ASP A 159 -4.94 6.70 -19.46
N ARG A 160 -3.61 6.54 -19.30
CA ARG A 160 -2.56 7.09 -20.17
C ARG A 160 -2.20 8.55 -19.93
N THR A 161 -2.74 9.19 -18.91
CA THR A 161 -2.39 10.57 -18.55
C THR A 161 -1.80 10.66 -17.16
N ALA A 162 -0.97 11.70 -16.93
CA ALA A 162 -0.47 12.02 -15.61
C ALA A 162 -1.63 12.53 -14.74
N ASN A 163 -1.95 11.83 -13.68
CA ASN A 163 -2.90 12.30 -12.69
C ASN A 163 -2.18 13.07 -11.58
N LEU A 164 -2.01 14.38 -11.76
CA LEU A 164 -1.34 15.27 -10.78
C LEU A 164 -2.07 15.37 -9.44
N TYR A 165 -3.30 14.88 -9.37
CA TYR A 165 -4.09 14.85 -8.15
C TYR A 165 -3.86 13.59 -7.32
N ASN A 166 -3.09 12.64 -7.82
CA ASN A 166 -2.85 11.38 -7.12
C ASN A 166 -1.37 11.00 -7.13
N ALA A 167 -0.94 10.38 -6.03
CA ALA A 167 0.28 9.58 -5.95
C ALA A 167 -0.09 8.15 -5.58
N LEU A 168 0.69 7.18 -6.03
CA LEU A 168 0.54 5.79 -5.63
C LEU A 168 1.55 5.48 -4.54
N PHE A 169 1.08 5.24 -3.32
CA PHE A 169 1.90 4.95 -2.16
C PHE A 169 1.96 3.45 -1.89
N TYR A 170 3.14 2.96 -1.56
CA TYR A 170 3.39 1.57 -1.18
C TYR A 170 3.80 1.47 0.27
N SER A 171 3.15 0.58 1.02
CA SER A 171 3.63 0.09 2.31
C SER A 171 3.81 -1.42 2.26
N ARG A 172 4.95 -1.92 2.74
CA ARG A 172 5.20 -3.36 2.82
C ARG A 172 4.22 -4.05 3.75
N LYS A 173 3.85 -3.38 4.83
CA LYS A 173 2.88 -3.85 5.80
C LYS A 173 1.59 -3.02 5.67
N PRO A 174 0.49 -3.60 5.20
CA PRO A 174 -0.76 -2.87 5.03
C PRO A 174 -1.34 -2.30 6.34
N ASP A 175 -0.96 -2.87 7.47
CA ASP A 175 -1.39 -2.42 8.81
C ASP A 175 -0.59 -1.21 9.31
N GLU A 176 0.53 -0.85 8.65
CA GLU A 176 1.41 0.28 9.00
C GLU A 176 1.55 1.21 7.79
N LEU A 177 0.84 2.35 7.79
CA LEU A 177 0.85 3.28 6.65
C LEU A 177 1.90 4.39 6.74
N HIS A 178 2.77 4.39 7.76
CA HIS A 178 3.79 5.42 7.94
C HIS A 178 3.21 6.85 7.87
N GLN A 179 2.24 7.16 8.73
CA GLN A 179 1.47 8.41 8.74
C GLN A 179 2.35 9.65 8.71
N GLU A 180 3.42 9.66 9.50
CA GLU A 180 4.36 10.78 9.55
C GLU A 180 5.03 11.05 8.20
N PHE A 181 5.36 9.98 7.46
CA PHE A 181 5.88 10.10 6.11
C PHE A 181 4.83 10.66 5.13
N ILE A 182 3.60 10.16 5.19
CA ILE A 182 2.51 10.62 4.33
C ILE A 182 2.23 12.11 4.59
N ASP A 183 2.16 12.52 5.85
CA ASP A 183 1.96 13.92 6.20
C ASP A 183 3.13 14.81 5.74
N ALA A 184 4.37 14.42 6.01
CA ALA A 184 5.54 15.20 5.65
C ALA A 184 5.74 15.37 4.13
N VAL A 185 5.47 14.32 3.35
CA VAL A 185 5.73 14.29 1.91
C VAL A 185 4.54 14.79 1.09
N PHE A 186 3.31 14.43 1.49
CA PHE A 186 2.11 14.72 0.72
C PHE A 186 1.19 15.73 1.39
N ARG A 187 1.32 15.94 2.71
CA ARG A 187 0.47 16.81 3.52
C ARG A 187 -1.02 16.51 3.33
N THR A 188 -1.34 15.25 3.39
CA THR A 188 -2.71 14.75 3.29
C THR A 188 -2.98 13.75 4.40
N GLU A 189 -4.23 13.62 4.79
CA GLU A 189 -4.62 12.58 5.74
C GLU A 189 -4.45 11.21 5.09
N PRO A 190 -3.76 10.27 5.74
CA PRO A 190 -3.65 8.92 5.23
C PRO A 190 -5.01 8.24 5.24
N PRO A 191 -5.31 7.38 4.27
CA PRO A 191 -6.49 6.53 4.35
C PRO A 191 -6.35 5.54 5.52
N MET A 192 -7.47 4.95 5.94
CA MET A 192 -7.42 3.92 6.98
C MET A 192 -6.49 2.77 6.60
N SER A 193 -5.62 2.38 7.52
CA SER A 193 -4.82 1.16 7.38
C SER A 193 -5.70 -0.08 7.34
N ALA A 194 -5.17 -1.21 6.89
CA ALA A 194 -5.91 -2.47 6.88
C ALA A 194 -6.34 -2.90 8.31
N ALA A 195 -5.52 -2.59 9.33
CA ALA A 195 -5.88 -2.83 10.72
C ALA A 195 -7.07 -1.97 11.16
N GLU A 196 -7.03 -0.69 10.88
CA GLU A 196 -8.12 0.24 11.19
C GLU A 196 -9.41 -0.11 10.44
N GLN A 197 -9.31 -0.49 9.15
CA GLN A 197 -10.47 -0.95 8.38
C GLN A 197 -11.11 -2.19 9.00
N ARG A 198 -10.30 -3.15 9.48
CA ARG A 198 -10.78 -4.37 10.14
C ARG A 198 -11.49 -4.05 11.45
N GLU A 199 -10.91 -3.23 12.30
CA GLU A 199 -11.50 -2.81 13.58
C GLU A 199 -12.79 -2.01 13.37
N THR A 200 -12.79 -1.10 12.42
CA THR A 200 -13.96 -0.28 12.05
C THR A 200 -15.09 -1.14 11.51
N PHE A 201 -14.78 -2.09 10.61
CA PHE A 201 -15.77 -3.01 10.06
C PHE A 201 -16.37 -3.91 11.15
N GLN A 202 -15.54 -4.48 12.01
CA GLN A 202 -16.01 -5.31 13.11
C GLN A 202 -16.88 -4.51 14.10
N SER A 203 -16.49 -3.28 14.39
CA SER A 203 -17.25 -2.39 15.26
C SER A 203 -18.59 -2.00 14.63
N ALA A 204 -18.61 -1.70 13.32
CA ALA A 204 -19.84 -1.41 12.60
C ALA A 204 -20.79 -2.62 12.56
N LEU A 205 -20.22 -3.84 12.32
CA LEU A 205 -21.00 -5.08 12.30
C LEU A 205 -21.63 -5.38 13.65
N CYS A 206 -20.80 -5.51 14.70
CA CYS A 206 -21.29 -5.90 16.03
C CYS A 206 -22.13 -4.77 16.68
N GLY A 207 -21.77 -3.51 16.47
CA GLY A 207 -22.54 -2.38 16.99
C GLY A 207 -23.93 -2.25 16.38
N ALA A 208 -24.06 -2.45 15.07
CA ALA A 208 -25.34 -2.38 14.39
C ALA A 208 -26.24 -3.60 14.72
N LEU A 209 -25.65 -4.78 14.85
CA LEU A 209 -26.39 -6.01 15.11
C LEU A 209 -26.79 -6.17 16.59
N GLU A 210 -26.09 -5.51 17.53
CA GLU A 210 -26.33 -5.62 18.97
C GLU A 210 -26.52 -7.08 19.43
N GLY A 211 -27.68 -7.42 20.04
CA GLY A 211 -28.00 -8.77 20.50
C GLY A 211 -28.11 -9.83 19.37
N ALA A 212 -28.18 -9.44 18.11
CA ALA A 212 -28.15 -10.34 16.95
C ALA A 212 -26.72 -10.63 16.45
N CYS A 213 -25.70 -10.03 17.04
CA CYS A 213 -24.28 -10.30 16.70
C CYS A 213 -23.83 -11.62 17.34
N SER A 214 -24.35 -12.73 16.86
CA SER A 214 -23.94 -14.06 17.30
C SER A 214 -22.62 -14.46 16.61
N MET A 215 -21.90 -15.42 17.22
CA MET A 215 -20.70 -16.02 16.64
C MET A 215 -20.98 -16.59 15.24
N GLU A 216 -22.13 -17.23 15.04
CA GLU A 216 -22.54 -17.83 13.76
C GLU A 216 -22.69 -16.77 12.66
N VAL A 217 -23.25 -15.60 13.00
CA VAL A 217 -23.40 -14.49 12.06
C VAL A 217 -22.03 -13.92 11.67
N VAL A 218 -21.16 -13.65 12.64
CA VAL A 218 -19.80 -13.16 12.39
C VAL A 218 -19.01 -14.14 11.55
N GLN A 219 -19.11 -15.43 11.85
CA GLN A 219 -18.44 -16.47 11.08
C GLN A 219 -18.97 -16.54 9.64
N SER A 220 -20.27 -16.46 9.44
CA SER A 220 -20.88 -16.48 8.10
C SER A 220 -20.39 -15.32 7.24
N VAL A 221 -20.25 -14.12 7.81
CA VAL A 221 -19.67 -12.95 7.13
C VAL A 221 -18.20 -13.19 6.81
N HIS A 222 -17.44 -13.72 7.76
CA HIS A 222 -16.02 -14.02 7.57
C HIS A 222 -15.81 -15.07 6.46
N ASP A 223 -16.60 -16.14 6.46
CA ASP A 223 -16.52 -17.22 5.47
C ASP A 223 -16.89 -16.70 4.07
N TYR A 224 -17.92 -15.86 3.97
CA TYR A 224 -18.26 -15.18 2.72
C TYR A 224 -17.10 -14.37 2.18
N LEU A 225 -16.49 -13.48 2.99
CA LEU A 225 -15.38 -12.65 2.57
C LEU A 225 -14.14 -13.50 2.20
N ARG A 226 -13.87 -14.56 2.94
CA ARG A 226 -12.79 -15.51 2.66
C ARG A 226 -13.01 -16.23 1.34
N GLN A 227 -14.23 -16.67 1.07
CA GLN A 227 -14.59 -17.30 -0.20
C GLN A 227 -14.37 -16.33 -1.37
N ARG A 228 -14.80 -15.08 -1.27
CA ARG A 228 -14.59 -14.06 -2.30
C ARG A 228 -13.10 -13.83 -2.59
N ILE A 229 -12.26 -13.78 -1.53
CA ILE A 229 -10.81 -13.67 -1.67
C ILE A 229 -10.23 -14.88 -2.41
N GLN A 230 -10.70 -16.08 -2.11
CA GLN A 230 -10.21 -17.31 -2.73
C GLN A 230 -10.63 -17.38 -4.21
N GLU A 231 -11.89 -17.12 -4.52
CA GLU A 231 -12.41 -17.07 -5.89
C GLU A 231 -11.64 -16.07 -6.75
N HIS A 232 -11.37 -14.88 -6.21
CA HIS A 232 -10.60 -13.86 -6.91
C HIS A 232 -9.16 -14.31 -7.20
N LYS A 233 -8.50 -14.99 -6.27
CA LYS A 233 -7.16 -15.56 -6.50
C LYS A 233 -7.16 -16.61 -7.61
N GLU A 234 -8.20 -17.43 -7.65
CA GLU A 234 -8.33 -18.50 -8.66
C GLU A 234 -8.65 -17.96 -10.04
N SER A 235 -9.46 -16.90 -10.12
CA SER A 235 -9.82 -16.24 -11.38
C SER A 235 -8.64 -15.52 -12.03
N ARG A 236 -7.62 -15.14 -11.25
CA ARG A 236 -6.49 -14.33 -11.68
C ARG A 236 -6.92 -13.00 -12.32
N ASP A 237 -8.05 -12.46 -11.88
CA ASP A 237 -8.52 -11.16 -12.33
C ASP A 237 -7.51 -10.07 -11.93
N PRO A 238 -7.05 -9.22 -12.86
CA PRO A 238 -6.14 -8.13 -12.55
C PRO A 238 -6.82 -6.98 -11.78
N GLU A 239 -8.15 -6.87 -11.83
CA GLU A 239 -8.87 -5.83 -11.10
C GLU A 239 -8.90 -6.10 -9.60
N PRO A 240 -8.80 -5.05 -8.75
CA PRO A 240 -8.86 -5.22 -7.30
C PRO A 240 -10.20 -5.82 -6.87
N LEU A 241 -10.14 -6.84 -6.01
CA LEU A 241 -11.37 -7.39 -5.43
C LEU A 241 -12.02 -6.37 -4.51
N ALA A 242 -13.28 -6.10 -4.78
CA ALA A 242 -14.13 -5.22 -4.00
C ALA A 242 -15.43 -5.91 -3.62
N VAL A 243 -15.97 -5.58 -2.46
CA VAL A 243 -17.32 -5.96 -2.02
C VAL A 243 -18.06 -4.73 -1.52
N THR A 244 -19.37 -4.77 -1.58
CA THR A 244 -20.23 -3.70 -1.09
C THR A 244 -20.84 -4.06 0.26
N ALA A 245 -21.24 -3.05 1.05
CA ALA A 245 -22.02 -3.27 2.26
C ALA A 245 -23.36 -4.01 1.96
N GLY A 246 -23.91 -3.82 0.76
CA GLY A 246 -25.11 -4.51 0.29
C GLY A 246 -24.93 -6.02 0.13
N GLU A 247 -23.78 -6.46 -0.37
CA GLU A 247 -23.44 -7.89 -0.50
C GLU A 247 -23.30 -8.54 0.88
N VAL A 248 -22.62 -7.89 1.82
CA VAL A 248 -22.53 -8.36 3.22
C VAL A 248 -23.90 -8.39 3.88
N SER A 249 -24.75 -7.41 3.61
CA SER A 249 -26.14 -7.38 4.08
C SER A 249 -26.96 -8.58 3.58
N GLY A 250 -26.69 -9.06 2.36
CA GLY A 250 -27.27 -10.29 1.85
C GLY A 250 -26.92 -11.50 2.73
N VAL A 251 -25.68 -11.60 3.19
CA VAL A 251 -25.24 -12.66 4.12
C VAL A 251 -25.99 -12.56 5.45
N LEU A 252 -26.11 -11.34 6.01
CA LEU A 252 -26.82 -11.10 7.27
C LEU A 252 -28.30 -11.53 7.18
N ARG A 253 -28.99 -11.21 6.07
CA ARG A 253 -30.37 -11.66 5.82
C ARG A 253 -30.46 -13.18 5.78
N ASN A 254 -29.52 -13.84 5.12
CA ASN A 254 -29.49 -15.32 5.05
C ASN A 254 -29.27 -15.96 6.43
N CYS A 255 -28.62 -15.26 7.35
CA CYS A 255 -28.47 -15.68 8.74
C CYS A 255 -29.70 -15.37 9.62
N GLY A 256 -30.78 -14.79 9.04
CA GLY A 256 -31.98 -14.45 9.78
C GLY A 256 -31.88 -13.18 10.64
N VAL A 257 -30.91 -12.31 10.38
CA VAL A 257 -30.80 -11.02 11.05
C VAL A 257 -32.00 -10.15 10.68
N PRO A 258 -32.68 -9.50 11.66
CA PRO A 258 -33.81 -8.61 11.39
C PRO A 258 -33.43 -7.45 10.44
N GLU A 259 -34.33 -7.09 9.53
CA GLU A 259 -34.06 -6.07 8.49
C GLU A 259 -33.64 -4.72 9.09
N GLU A 260 -34.24 -4.31 10.21
CA GLU A 260 -33.85 -3.09 10.93
C GLU A 260 -32.36 -3.08 11.30
N ARG A 261 -31.81 -4.23 11.69
CA ARG A 261 -30.39 -4.39 12.04
C ARG A 261 -29.49 -4.41 10.80
N VAL A 262 -29.98 -4.98 9.71
CA VAL A 262 -29.29 -4.98 8.42
C VAL A 262 -29.18 -3.55 7.88
N GLU A 263 -30.24 -2.75 7.97
CA GLU A 263 -30.23 -1.33 7.58
C GLU A 263 -29.29 -0.50 8.48
N ALA A 264 -29.29 -0.78 9.79
CA ALA A 264 -28.36 -0.16 10.72
C ALA A 264 -26.89 -0.46 10.37
N PHE A 265 -26.59 -1.70 9.98
CA PHE A 265 -25.25 -2.08 9.51
C PHE A 265 -24.85 -1.33 8.23
N GLN A 266 -25.74 -1.25 7.23
CA GLN A 266 -25.48 -0.50 5.99
C GLN A 266 -25.22 0.97 6.29
N THR A 267 -25.99 1.57 7.18
CA THR A 267 -25.80 2.97 7.60
C THR A 267 -24.45 3.16 8.30
N ALA A 268 -24.09 2.27 9.23
CA ALA A 268 -22.83 2.34 9.94
C ALA A 268 -21.62 2.17 8.99
N CYS A 269 -21.72 1.24 8.04
CA CYS A 269 -20.69 1.07 7.00
C CYS A 269 -20.58 2.32 6.11
N GLY A 270 -21.70 2.89 5.68
CA GLY A 270 -21.72 4.11 4.87
C GLY A 270 -21.09 5.31 5.60
N GLN A 271 -21.32 5.43 6.90
CA GLN A 271 -20.71 6.48 7.72
C GLN A 271 -19.20 6.30 7.89
N SER A 272 -18.74 5.05 8.03
CA SER A 272 -17.33 4.75 8.31
C SER A 272 -16.47 4.66 7.06
N PHE A 273 -16.99 4.11 5.97
CA PHE A 273 -16.24 3.84 4.74
C PHE A 273 -16.73 4.66 3.53
N GLY A 274 -17.80 5.43 3.69
CA GLY A 274 -18.47 6.09 2.58
C GLY A 274 -19.27 5.11 1.71
N GLU A 275 -19.71 5.57 0.54
CA GLU A 275 -20.44 4.74 -0.43
C GLU A 275 -19.51 3.84 -1.29
N GLY A 276 -18.23 3.80 -0.93
CA GLY A 276 -17.21 3.08 -1.68
C GLY A 276 -17.25 1.57 -1.51
N ALA A 277 -16.54 0.91 -2.40
CA ALA A 277 -16.29 -0.51 -2.32
C ALA A 277 -15.27 -0.84 -1.23
N LEU A 278 -15.50 -1.92 -0.49
CA LEU A 278 -14.65 -2.40 0.59
C LEU A 278 -13.65 -3.43 0.05
N THR A 279 -12.42 -3.41 0.54
CA THR A 279 -11.40 -4.42 0.19
C THR A 279 -11.50 -5.61 1.16
N PRO A 280 -12.01 -6.78 0.76
CA PRO A 280 -12.28 -7.89 1.68
C PRO A 280 -11.06 -8.33 2.49
N ALA A 281 -9.88 -8.33 1.88
CA ALA A 281 -8.64 -8.72 2.53
C ALA A 281 -8.20 -7.78 3.68
N ASN A 282 -8.76 -6.58 3.76
CA ASN A 282 -8.54 -5.63 4.86
C ASN A 282 -9.56 -5.80 5.98
N LEU A 283 -10.74 -6.37 5.68
CA LEU A 283 -11.84 -6.49 6.65
C LEU A 283 -11.69 -7.70 7.58
N ILE A 284 -10.97 -8.73 7.13
CA ILE A 284 -10.77 -9.98 7.88
C ILE A 284 -9.30 -10.40 7.86
N ASP A 285 -8.90 -11.17 8.86
CA ASP A 285 -7.69 -11.99 8.75
C ASP A 285 -8.05 -13.31 8.07
N ALA A 286 -7.62 -13.49 6.81
CA ALA A 286 -7.93 -14.69 6.05
C ALA A 286 -7.27 -15.97 6.60
N LYS A 287 -6.25 -15.82 7.48
CA LYS A 287 -5.50 -16.94 8.08
C LYS A 287 -6.03 -17.34 9.45
N HIS A 288 -6.62 -16.41 10.18
CA HIS A 288 -7.09 -16.64 11.53
C HIS A 288 -8.48 -16.06 11.70
N PHE A 289 -9.33 -16.81 12.37
CA PHE A 289 -10.59 -16.29 12.89
C PHE A 289 -10.33 -15.78 14.31
N ALA A 290 -10.53 -14.49 14.53
CA ALA A 290 -10.28 -13.87 15.83
C ALA A 290 -11.59 -13.47 16.49
N VAL A 291 -11.80 -13.91 17.71
CA VAL A 291 -12.89 -13.46 18.58
C VAL A 291 -12.28 -12.61 19.68
N LYS A 292 -12.70 -11.34 19.74
CA LYS A 292 -12.25 -10.40 20.76
C LYS A 292 -13.38 -10.20 21.79
N THR A 293 -13.07 -10.54 23.03
CA THR A 293 -13.92 -10.20 24.18
C THR A 293 -13.28 -9.04 24.96
N ALA A 294 -13.97 -8.52 25.97
CA ALA A 294 -13.44 -7.44 26.81
C ALA A 294 -12.09 -7.81 27.47
N ASP A 295 -11.89 -9.09 27.77
CA ASP A 295 -10.74 -9.57 28.57
C ASP A 295 -9.79 -10.47 27.78
N ALA A 296 -10.15 -10.94 26.58
CA ALA A 296 -9.33 -11.88 25.82
C ALA A 296 -9.55 -11.77 24.31
N THR A 297 -8.50 -12.11 23.55
CA THR A 297 -8.58 -12.33 22.11
C THR A 297 -8.23 -13.81 21.85
N ILE A 298 -9.17 -14.53 21.27
CA ILE A 298 -8.99 -15.94 20.89
C ILE A 298 -8.77 -15.97 19.38
N GLN A 299 -7.64 -16.48 18.95
CA GLN A 299 -7.36 -16.71 17.54
C GLN A 299 -7.39 -18.19 17.25
N VAL A 300 -8.18 -18.59 16.29
CA VAL A 300 -8.30 -19.98 15.83
C VAL A 300 -8.13 -20.08 14.33
N ASP A 301 -7.69 -21.24 13.87
CA ASP A 301 -7.74 -21.57 12.46
C ASP A 301 -9.20 -21.49 12.00
N PRO A 302 -9.54 -20.79 10.90
CA PRO A 302 -10.90 -20.68 10.41
C PRO A 302 -11.61 -22.04 10.22
N GLU A 303 -10.86 -23.08 9.83
CA GLU A 303 -11.40 -24.44 9.68
C GLU A 303 -11.74 -25.10 11.02
N ARG A 304 -11.27 -24.56 12.13
CA ARG A 304 -11.50 -25.05 13.50
C ARG A 304 -12.33 -24.10 14.35
N SER A 305 -12.91 -23.06 13.76
CA SER A 305 -13.72 -22.07 14.47
C SER A 305 -14.93 -22.69 15.19
N TYR A 306 -15.45 -23.84 14.71
CA TYR A 306 -16.51 -24.60 15.36
C TYR A 306 -16.12 -25.18 16.74
N LEU A 307 -14.84 -25.18 17.09
CA LEU A 307 -14.36 -25.62 18.41
C LEU A 307 -14.43 -24.53 19.49
N VAL A 308 -14.76 -23.30 19.11
CA VAL A 308 -14.92 -22.19 20.04
C VAL A 308 -16.39 -22.14 20.45
N GLU A 309 -16.69 -22.63 21.65
CA GLU A 309 -17.98 -22.43 22.30
C GLU A 309 -17.97 -21.10 23.06
N ALA A 310 -19.02 -20.31 22.91
CA ALA A 310 -19.21 -19.02 23.56
C ALA A 310 -19.77 -19.18 24.98
#